data_d6273713dd778dd75e1ba41dc9dd9ef8
#
_entry.id   d6273713dd778dd75e1ba41dc9dd9ef8
#
_cell.length_a   1.000
_cell.length_b   1.000
_cell.length_c   1.000
_cell.angle_alpha   90.00
_cell.angle_beta   90.00
_cell.angle_gamma   90.00
#
_symmetry.space_group_name_H-M   'P 1'
#
loop_
_entity.id
_entity.type
_entity.pdbx_description
1 polymer ?
#
loop_
_entity_poly.entity_id
_entity_poly.type
_entity_poly.pdbx_seq_one_letter_code
_entity_poly.pdbx_strand_id
1 'polypeptide(L)'
;HALYNEENNYTQYLLSVMLPCMWLIFIAIGMLNFIQKTSNMRELLISILANACVFSFWGMGMAFYFNLIGMEGNYTHLSLVFLAVVLMTLIMSGFVVLVYGVSKSAIETAGAIGVYTAPSFAFAGVTYPQNNMEIFGSFWSHCLPISHFMRFFLQEAYYKTDFTESLNSLMPLVFFLIFLVLGLLVFYFSFKKDKASA
;
A
#
# COMPACT_ATOMS: atom_id res chain seq x y z
N HIS A 1 -29.59 -1.93 1.54
CA HIS A 1 -29.00 -2.97 0.73
C HIS A 1 -27.47 -2.89 0.85
N ALA A 2 -26.84 -3.97 1.22
CA ALA A 2 -25.39 -4.08 1.19
C ALA A 2 -24.98 -4.26 -0.29
N LEU A 3 -24.28 -3.27 -0.87
CA LEU A 3 -23.81 -3.36 -2.25
C LEU A 3 -22.57 -4.28 -2.39
N TYR A 4 -21.96 -4.63 -1.27
CA TYR A 4 -20.79 -5.49 -1.22
C TYR A 4 -21.20 -6.89 -0.76
N ASN A 5 -20.83 -7.90 -1.55
CA ASN A 5 -21.08 -9.31 -1.26
C ASN A 5 -22.55 -9.66 -0.99
N GLU A 6 -23.45 -9.23 -1.89
CA GLU A 6 -24.91 -9.48 -1.78
C GLU A 6 -25.25 -10.97 -1.66
N GLU A 7 -24.47 -11.83 -2.33
CA GLU A 7 -24.66 -13.29 -2.29
C GLU A 7 -24.06 -13.97 -1.06
N ASN A 8 -23.47 -13.21 -0.12
CA ASN A 8 -22.73 -13.73 1.04
C ASN A 8 -21.67 -14.78 0.67
N ASN A 9 -20.99 -14.56 -0.46
CA ASN A 9 -19.93 -15.43 -0.93
C ASN A 9 -18.67 -15.24 -0.06
N TYR A 10 -18.44 -16.20 0.84
CA TYR A 10 -17.29 -16.15 1.76
C TYR A 10 -15.94 -16.08 1.06
N THR A 11 -15.80 -16.76 -0.07
CA THR A 11 -14.57 -16.76 -0.86
C THR A 11 -14.27 -15.38 -1.44
N GLN A 12 -15.27 -14.71 -2.00
CA GLN A 12 -15.15 -13.36 -2.54
C GLN A 12 -14.78 -12.36 -1.43
N TYR A 13 -15.44 -12.46 -0.29
CA TYR A 13 -15.13 -11.64 0.88
C TYR A 13 -13.69 -11.84 1.36
N LEU A 14 -13.27 -13.09 1.55
CA LEU A 14 -11.93 -13.41 2.05
C LEU A 14 -10.84 -12.95 1.09
N LEU A 15 -11.00 -13.21 -0.21
CA LEU A 15 -10.03 -12.81 -1.23
C LEU A 15 -9.89 -11.29 -1.34
N SER A 16 -10.99 -10.55 -1.25
CA SER A 16 -10.96 -9.08 -1.34
C SER A 16 -10.19 -8.42 -0.20
N VAL A 17 -10.06 -9.08 0.95
CA VAL A 17 -9.23 -8.60 2.07
C VAL A 17 -7.81 -9.11 1.98
N MET A 18 -7.65 -10.42 1.76
CA MET A 18 -6.34 -11.07 1.86
C MET A 18 -5.39 -10.67 0.73
N LEU A 19 -5.88 -10.61 -0.51
CA LEU A 19 -5.00 -10.32 -1.65
C LEU A 19 -4.34 -8.94 -1.59
N PRO A 20 -5.05 -7.83 -1.30
CA PRO A 20 -4.41 -6.53 -1.15
C PRO A 20 -3.43 -6.46 0.03
N CYS A 21 -3.77 -7.10 1.15
CA CYS A 21 -2.88 -7.13 2.31
C CYS A 21 -1.61 -7.96 2.04
N MET A 22 -1.73 -9.09 1.36
CA MET A 22 -0.56 -9.88 0.94
C MET A 22 0.29 -9.13 -0.09
N TRP A 23 -0.35 -8.48 -1.05
CA TRP A 23 0.34 -7.66 -2.03
C TRP A 23 1.15 -6.54 -1.36
N LEU A 24 0.60 -5.88 -0.33
CA LEU A 24 1.30 -4.91 0.50
C LEU A 24 2.59 -5.47 1.10
N ILE A 25 2.52 -6.67 1.66
CA ILE A 25 3.67 -7.36 2.27
C ILE A 25 4.71 -7.68 1.19
N PHE A 26 4.28 -8.15 0.02
CA PHE A 26 5.21 -8.47 -1.08
C PHE A 26 5.92 -7.23 -1.62
N ILE A 27 5.24 -6.08 -1.72
CA ILE A 27 5.89 -4.80 -2.06
C ILE A 27 7.02 -4.51 -1.06
N ALA A 28 6.74 -4.65 0.24
CA ALA A 28 7.69 -4.34 1.29
C ALA A 28 8.89 -5.31 1.28
N ILE A 29 8.65 -6.60 1.14
CA ILE A 29 9.73 -7.61 1.06
C ILE A 29 10.56 -7.42 -0.22
N GLY A 30 9.91 -7.13 -1.35
CA GLY A 30 10.58 -6.81 -2.61
C GLY A 30 11.54 -5.65 -2.46
N MET A 31 11.07 -4.54 -1.88
CA MET A 31 11.91 -3.37 -1.63
C MET A 31 13.04 -3.66 -0.63
N LEU A 32 12.78 -4.46 0.40
CA LEU A 32 13.82 -4.87 1.35
C LEU A 32 14.95 -5.64 0.65
N ASN A 33 14.63 -6.52 -0.27
CA ASN A 33 15.63 -7.26 -1.05
C ASN A 33 16.46 -6.36 -1.98
N PHE A 34 15.83 -5.31 -2.53
CA PHE A 34 16.55 -4.35 -3.37
C PHE A 34 17.48 -3.45 -2.56
N ILE A 35 16.99 -2.89 -1.44
CA ILE A 35 17.75 -1.90 -0.67
C ILE A 35 19.02 -2.47 -0.04
N GLN A 36 19.03 -3.75 0.33
CA GLN A 36 20.22 -4.42 0.86
C GLN A 36 21.42 -4.43 -0.12
N LYS A 37 21.14 -4.34 -1.41
CA LYS A 37 22.15 -4.34 -2.49
C LYS A 37 22.50 -2.95 -2.99
N THR A 38 21.87 -1.93 -2.42
CA THR A 38 21.95 -0.54 -2.89
C THR A 38 23.11 0.18 -2.20
N SER A 39 24.04 0.73 -2.98
CA SER A 39 25.24 1.40 -2.50
C SER A 39 25.20 2.92 -2.66
N ASN A 40 24.28 3.46 -3.46
CA ASN A 40 24.20 4.89 -3.72
C ASN A 40 22.78 5.35 -4.05
N MET A 41 22.56 6.67 -4.04
CA MET A 41 21.25 7.28 -4.26
C MET A 41 20.66 6.93 -5.64
N ARG A 42 21.49 6.83 -6.67
CA ARG A 42 21.00 6.49 -8.02
C ARG A 42 20.48 5.05 -8.06
N GLU A 43 21.19 4.12 -7.46
CA GLU A 43 20.74 2.73 -7.35
C GLU A 43 19.48 2.62 -6.52
N LEU A 44 19.36 3.42 -5.43
CA LEU A 44 18.12 3.46 -4.63
C LEU A 44 16.92 3.89 -5.48
N LEU A 45 17.05 4.97 -6.25
CA LEU A 45 15.96 5.45 -7.10
C LEU A 45 15.57 4.41 -8.16
N ILE A 46 16.55 3.77 -8.79
CA ILE A 46 16.32 2.68 -9.74
C ILE A 46 15.60 1.50 -9.05
N SER A 47 16.00 1.14 -7.84
CA SER A 47 15.39 0.06 -7.06
C SER A 47 13.94 0.37 -6.69
N ILE A 48 13.64 1.61 -6.27
CA ILE A 48 12.27 2.05 -5.99
C ILE A 48 11.42 1.99 -7.27
N LEU A 49 11.93 2.48 -8.40
CA LEU A 49 11.22 2.44 -9.67
C LEU A 49 10.99 1.01 -10.15
N ALA A 50 11.99 0.15 -10.06
CA ALA A 50 11.86 -1.26 -10.44
C ALA A 50 10.82 -1.98 -9.57
N ASN A 51 10.87 -1.78 -8.25
CA ASN A 51 9.88 -2.31 -7.31
C ASN A 51 8.47 -1.80 -7.64
N ALA A 52 8.34 -0.48 -7.89
CA ALA A 52 7.07 0.13 -8.25
C ALA A 52 6.52 -0.43 -9.57
N CYS A 53 7.33 -0.58 -10.61
CA CYS A 53 6.90 -1.17 -11.89
C CYS A 53 6.39 -2.60 -11.72
N VAL A 54 7.16 -3.46 -11.05
CA VAL A 54 6.81 -4.87 -10.85
C VAL A 54 5.51 -5.00 -10.06
N PHE A 55 5.43 -4.34 -8.91
CA PHE A 55 4.26 -4.49 -8.04
C PHE A 55 3.05 -3.67 -8.47
N SER A 56 3.22 -2.62 -9.28
CA SER A 56 2.08 -1.97 -9.94
C SER A 56 1.47 -2.88 -11.01
N PHE A 57 2.29 -3.62 -11.76
CA PHE A 57 1.79 -4.63 -12.68
C PHE A 57 0.98 -5.72 -11.95
N TRP A 58 1.50 -6.23 -10.83
CA TRP A 58 0.77 -7.20 -9.99
C TRP A 58 -0.50 -6.61 -9.37
N GLY A 59 -0.46 -5.37 -8.88
CA GLY A 59 -1.63 -4.68 -8.33
C GLY A 59 -2.74 -4.48 -9.36
N MET A 60 -2.38 -4.14 -10.60
CA MET A 60 -3.35 -4.08 -11.71
C MET A 60 -3.89 -5.46 -12.09
N GLY A 61 -3.04 -6.48 -12.08
CA GLY A 61 -3.47 -7.88 -12.25
C GLY A 61 -4.48 -8.31 -11.19
N MET A 62 -4.26 -7.92 -9.93
CA MET A 62 -5.20 -8.14 -8.84
C MET A 62 -6.53 -7.40 -9.08
N ALA A 63 -6.49 -6.14 -9.47
CA ALA A 63 -7.68 -5.37 -9.80
C ALA A 63 -8.48 -6.02 -10.94
N PHE A 64 -7.79 -6.46 -11.99
CA PHE A 64 -8.41 -7.19 -13.10
C PHE A 64 -9.01 -8.53 -12.66
N TYR A 65 -8.31 -9.27 -11.80
CA TYR A 65 -8.80 -10.54 -11.26
C TYR A 65 -10.11 -10.35 -10.47
N PHE A 66 -10.21 -9.31 -9.65
CA PHE A 66 -11.46 -9.00 -8.93
C PHE A 66 -12.62 -8.70 -9.89
N ASN A 67 -12.36 -8.05 -11.00
CA ASN A 67 -13.37 -7.83 -12.04
C ASN A 67 -13.86 -9.15 -12.67
N LEU A 68 -12.97 -10.15 -12.84
CA LEU A 68 -13.32 -11.45 -13.40
C LEU A 68 -14.14 -12.33 -12.47
N ILE A 69 -13.94 -12.26 -11.15
CA ILE A 69 -14.63 -13.12 -10.17
C ILE A 69 -15.98 -12.60 -9.71
N GLY A 70 -16.53 -11.60 -10.41
CA GLY A 70 -17.90 -11.11 -10.16
C GLY A 70 -18.01 -10.06 -9.07
N MET A 71 -16.94 -9.35 -8.77
CA MET A 71 -17.09 -8.01 -8.21
C MET A 71 -17.75 -7.19 -9.33
N GLU A 72 -19.04 -7.00 -9.28
CA GLU A 72 -19.87 -6.38 -10.33
C GLU A 72 -19.44 -4.94 -10.62
N GLY A 73 -18.33 -4.71 -11.22
CA GLY A 73 -17.97 -3.36 -11.52
C GLY A 73 -16.84 -3.27 -12.52
N ASN A 74 -17.15 -2.85 -13.70
CA ASN A 74 -16.19 -2.06 -14.45
C ASN A 74 -15.86 -0.87 -13.56
N TYR A 75 -14.61 -0.79 -13.09
CA TYR A 75 -14.13 0.39 -12.37
C TYR A 75 -14.53 1.66 -13.09
N THR A 76 -15.13 2.60 -12.37
CA THR A 76 -15.65 3.83 -12.98
C THR A 76 -14.50 4.65 -13.58
N HIS A 77 -13.34 4.69 -12.87
CA HIS A 77 -12.17 5.43 -13.31
C HIS A 77 -10.89 4.57 -13.22
N LEU A 78 -10.66 3.72 -14.23
CA LEU A 78 -9.49 2.82 -14.28
C LEU A 78 -8.15 3.56 -14.14
N SER A 79 -8.06 4.80 -14.64
CA SER A 79 -6.87 5.64 -14.49
C SER A 79 -6.57 6.00 -13.04
N LEU A 80 -7.60 6.25 -12.22
CA LEU A 80 -7.43 6.52 -10.80
C LEU A 80 -7.07 5.24 -10.03
N VAL A 81 -7.61 4.10 -10.43
CA VAL A 81 -7.22 2.79 -9.86
C VAL A 81 -5.74 2.53 -10.13
N PHE A 82 -5.27 2.77 -11.36
CA PHE A 82 -3.85 2.65 -11.69
C PHE A 82 -2.99 3.61 -10.83
N LEU A 83 -3.42 4.86 -10.69
CA LEU A 83 -2.73 5.84 -9.84
C LEU A 83 -2.68 5.39 -8.38
N ALA A 84 -3.77 4.87 -7.83
CA ALA A 84 -3.82 4.34 -6.46
C ALA A 84 -2.84 3.18 -6.25
N VAL A 85 -2.77 2.26 -7.22
CA VAL A 85 -1.84 1.12 -7.22
C VAL A 85 -0.39 1.61 -7.22
N VAL A 86 -0.05 2.56 -8.08
CA VAL A 86 1.31 3.16 -8.13
C VAL A 86 1.64 3.88 -6.83
N LEU A 87 0.72 4.70 -6.31
CA LEU A 87 0.92 5.40 -5.04
C LEU A 87 1.19 4.42 -3.90
N MET A 88 0.42 3.34 -3.80
CA MET A 88 0.58 2.34 -2.75
C MET A 88 1.95 1.65 -2.82
N THR A 89 2.43 1.32 -4.02
CA THR A 89 3.77 0.72 -4.19
C THR A 89 4.88 1.69 -3.78
N LEU A 90 4.75 2.98 -4.12
CA LEU A 90 5.72 4.01 -3.74
C LEU A 90 5.72 4.27 -2.22
N ILE A 91 4.54 4.33 -1.61
CA ILE A 91 4.37 4.52 -0.15
C ILE A 91 5.07 3.40 0.61
N MET A 92 4.79 2.13 0.26
CA MET A 92 5.39 1.00 0.94
C MET A 92 6.89 0.87 0.67
N SER A 93 7.34 1.16 -0.55
CA SER A 93 8.77 1.25 -0.85
C SER A 93 9.45 2.32 0.01
N GLY A 94 8.81 3.49 0.13
CA GLY A 94 9.29 4.59 0.98
C GLY A 94 9.35 4.22 2.47
N PHE A 95 8.34 3.53 2.98
CA PHE A 95 8.32 3.01 4.36
C PHE A 95 9.52 2.08 4.62
N VAL A 96 9.77 1.13 3.73
CA VAL A 96 10.92 0.21 3.87
C VAL A 96 12.25 0.95 3.81
N VAL A 97 12.39 1.91 2.89
CA VAL A 97 13.61 2.75 2.79
C VAL A 97 13.83 3.54 4.06
N LEU A 98 12.76 4.11 4.64
CA LEU A 98 12.82 4.86 5.88
C LEU A 98 13.30 3.99 7.04
N VAL A 99 12.66 2.85 7.26
CA VAL A 99 12.98 1.94 8.36
C VAL A 99 14.40 1.38 8.21
N TYR A 100 14.77 0.93 7.01
CA TYR A 100 16.11 0.42 6.75
C TYR A 100 17.19 1.50 6.90
N GLY A 101 16.90 2.72 6.47
CA GLY A 101 17.81 3.85 6.62
C GLY A 101 18.11 4.19 8.09
N VAL A 102 17.15 3.96 8.99
CA VAL A 102 17.30 4.17 10.44
C VAL A 102 17.97 2.97 11.10
N SER A 103 17.49 1.75 10.86
CA SER A 103 17.96 0.53 11.54
C SER A 103 19.27 -0.01 10.97
N LYS A 104 19.52 0.20 9.68
CA LYS A 104 20.63 -0.41 8.91
C LYS A 104 20.69 -1.95 9.02
N SER A 105 19.60 -2.57 9.44
CA SER A 105 19.44 -4.00 9.69
C SER A 105 18.26 -4.56 8.90
N ALA A 106 18.51 -5.56 8.06
CA ALA A 106 17.47 -6.25 7.33
C ALA A 106 16.49 -6.99 8.24
N ILE A 107 17.00 -7.55 9.35
CA ILE A 107 16.19 -8.30 10.33
C ILE A 107 15.23 -7.36 11.06
N GLU A 108 15.73 -6.21 11.53
CA GLU A 108 14.90 -5.20 12.21
C GLU A 108 13.86 -4.61 11.25
N THR A 109 14.26 -4.33 10.00
CA THR A 109 13.34 -3.85 8.98
C THR A 109 12.26 -4.86 8.66
N ALA A 110 12.60 -6.14 8.53
CA ALA A 110 11.62 -7.21 8.33
C ALA A 110 10.64 -7.33 9.51
N GLY A 111 11.14 -7.21 10.75
CA GLY A 111 10.31 -7.15 11.94
C GLY A 111 9.34 -5.96 11.93
N ALA A 112 9.82 -4.76 11.59
CA ALA A 112 9.00 -3.56 11.47
C ALA A 112 7.94 -3.67 10.37
N ILE A 113 8.29 -4.26 9.21
CA ILE A 113 7.32 -4.57 8.15
C ILE A 113 6.20 -5.46 8.71
N GLY A 114 6.55 -6.54 9.43
CA GLY A 114 5.56 -7.43 10.04
C GLY A 114 4.63 -6.71 11.01
N VAL A 115 5.20 -5.93 11.95
CA VAL A 115 4.42 -5.16 12.94
C VAL A 115 3.51 -4.13 12.28
N TYR A 116 3.97 -3.46 11.21
CA TYR A 116 3.19 -2.45 10.52
C TYR A 116 2.10 -3.05 9.62
N THR A 117 2.38 -4.18 8.97
CA THR A 117 1.44 -4.78 8.01
C THR A 117 0.45 -5.76 8.64
N ALA A 118 0.78 -6.41 9.78
CA ALA A 118 -0.13 -7.34 10.44
C ALA A 118 -1.50 -6.74 10.80
N PRO A 119 -1.60 -5.51 11.35
CA PRO A 119 -2.90 -4.89 11.62
C PRO A 119 -3.72 -4.61 10.36
N SER A 120 -3.12 -4.61 9.17
CA SER A 120 -3.81 -4.36 7.90
C SER A 120 -4.93 -5.36 7.64
N PHE A 121 -4.76 -6.61 8.03
CA PHE A 121 -5.79 -7.64 7.88
C PHE A 121 -7.04 -7.36 8.72
N ALA A 122 -6.87 -6.79 9.91
CA ALA A 122 -7.98 -6.48 10.81
C ALA A 122 -8.62 -5.12 10.50
N PHE A 123 -7.81 -4.11 10.18
CA PHE A 123 -8.23 -2.71 10.12
C PHE A 123 -8.31 -2.13 8.70
N ALA A 124 -8.20 -2.95 7.65
CA ALA A 124 -8.39 -2.50 6.28
C ALA A 124 -9.81 -1.95 5.98
N GLY A 125 -10.74 -2.08 6.91
CA GLY A 125 -12.10 -1.56 6.79
C GLY A 125 -13.08 -2.47 6.07
N VAL A 126 -12.63 -3.62 5.59
CA VAL A 126 -13.47 -4.62 4.89
C VAL A 126 -13.99 -5.66 5.87
N THR A 127 -13.15 -6.14 6.79
CA THR A 127 -13.53 -7.11 7.81
C THR A 127 -14.43 -6.52 8.89
N TYR A 128 -14.20 -5.25 9.22
CA TYR A 128 -14.99 -4.52 10.22
C TYR A 128 -15.26 -3.10 9.71
N PRO A 129 -16.54 -2.68 9.61
CA PRO A 129 -16.90 -1.34 9.14
C PRO A 129 -16.27 -0.26 10.01
N GLN A 130 -15.60 0.71 9.41
CA GLN A 130 -14.88 1.77 10.13
C GLN A 130 -15.77 2.55 11.10
N ASN A 131 -17.05 2.74 10.75
CA ASN A 131 -18.03 3.45 11.58
C ASN A 131 -18.37 2.73 12.89
N ASN A 132 -18.06 1.45 13.00
CA ASN A 132 -18.34 0.62 14.18
C ASN A 132 -17.06 0.23 14.93
N MET A 133 -15.89 0.75 14.49
CA MET A 133 -14.63 0.49 15.18
C MET A 133 -14.54 1.29 16.48
N GLU A 134 -14.04 0.65 17.54
CA GLU A 134 -13.65 1.35 18.76
C GLU A 134 -12.50 2.33 18.48
N ILE A 135 -12.25 3.26 19.39
CA ILE A 135 -11.27 4.35 19.26
C ILE A 135 -9.90 3.84 18.80
N PHE A 136 -9.43 2.72 19.35
CA PHE A 136 -8.15 2.12 18.99
C PHE A 136 -8.12 1.59 17.55
N GLY A 137 -9.15 0.85 17.13
CA GLY A 137 -9.27 0.32 15.77
C GLY A 137 -9.40 1.44 14.74
N SER A 138 -10.18 2.46 15.05
CA SER A 138 -10.34 3.66 14.22
C SER A 138 -9.02 4.40 14.05
N PHE A 139 -8.24 4.61 15.13
CA PHE A 139 -6.91 5.21 15.05
C PHE A 139 -5.98 4.44 14.10
N TRP A 140 -5.86 3.12 14.27
CA TRP A 140 -5.03 2.29 13.40
C TRP A 140 -5.49 2.31 11.95
N SER A 141 -6.80 2.24 11.70
CA SER A 141 -7.37 2.33 10.35
C SER A 141 -6.95 3.61 9.64
N HIS A 142 -6.86 4.74 10.35
CA HIS A 142 -6.39 6.00 9.76
C HIS A 142 -4.87 6.05 9.57
N CYS A 143 -4.11 5.32 10.36
CA CYS A 143 -2.64 5.26 10.25
C CYS A 143 -2.14 4.30 9.15
N LEU A 144 -3.01 3.45 8.62
CA LEU A 144 -2.64 2.44 7.62
C LEU A 144 -3.01 2.90 6.20
N PRO A 145 -2.05 3.05 5.28
CA PRO A 145 -2.35 3.43 3.89
C PRO A 145 -3.26 2.42 3.17
N ILE A 146 -3.18 1.15 3.56
CA ILE A 146 -4.03 0.10 2.98
C ILE A 146 -5.52 0.35 3.25
N SER A 147 -5.89 0.92 4.39
CA SER A 147 -7.28 1.24 4.72
C SER A 147 -7.85 2.30 3.77
N HIS A 148 -7.05 3.31 3.44
CA HIS A 148 -7.42 4.35 2.47
C HIS A 148 -7.46 3.79 1.05
N PHE A 149 -6.49 2.93 0.70
CA PHE A 149 -6.48 2.24 -0.58
C PHE A 149 -7.73 1.37 -0.75
N MET A 150 -8.07 0.54 0.23
CA MET A 150 -9.23 -0.34 0.18
C MET A 150 -10.54 0.43 0.10
N ARG A 151 -10.67 1.52 0.85
CA ARG A 151 -11.85 2.39 0.79
C ARG A 151 -12.02 2.96 -0.62
N PHE A 152 -10.97 3.53 -1.20
CA PHE A 152 -10.99 4.03 -2.57
C PHE A 152 -11.31 2.92 -3.57
N PHE A 153 -10.64 1.77 -3.45
CA PHE A 153 -10.77 0.64 -4.36
C PHE A 153 -12.19 0.07 -4.38
N LEU A 154 -12.79 -0.13 -3.21
CA LEU A 154 -14.18 -0.58 -3.09
C LEU A 154 -15.17 0.48 -3.60
N GLN A 155 -14.88 1.76 -3.39
CA GLN A 155 -15.69 2.84 -3.94
C GLN A 155 -15.71 2.80 -5.46
N GLU A 156 -14.57 2.65 -6.12
CA GLU A 156 -14.48 2.53 -7.58
C GLU A 156 -15.14 1.26 -8.13
N ALA A 157 -15.11 0.17 -7.36
CA ALA A 157 -15.67 -1.11 -7.80
C ALA A 157 -17.21 -1.17 -7.69
N TYR A 158 -17.79 -0.53 -6.65
CA TYR A 158 -19.22 -0.71 -6.33
C TYR A 158 -20.05 0.55 -6.46
N TYR A 159 -19.46 1.74 -6.32
CA TYR A 159 -20.19 3.01 -6.36
C TYR A 159 -19.81 3.76 -7.62
N LYS A 160 -20.76 4.03 -8.48
CA LYS A 160 -20.57 4.86 -9.68
C LYS A 160 -20.45 6.34 -9.26
N THR A 161 -19.28 6.71 -8.76
CA THR A 161 -18.98 8.08 -8.29
C THR A 161 -18.45 8.95 -9.41
N ASP A 162 -18.61 10.26 -9.27
CA ASP A 162 -18.01 11.22 -10.18
C ASP A 162 -16.48 11.25 -10.01
N PHE A 163 -15.77 11.64 -11.08
CA PHE A 163 -14.31 11.73 -11.06
C PHE A 163 -13.75 12.57 -9.90
N THR A 164 -14.42 13.69 -9.59
CA THR A 164 -14.00 14.58 -8.51
C THR A 164 -14.13 13.91 -7.13
N GLU A 165 -15.19 13.16 -6.91
CA GLU A 165 -15.42 12.43 -5.67
C GLU A 165 -14.40 11.28 -5.50
N SER A 166 -14.13 10.55 -6.58
CA SER A 166 -13.10 9.52 -6.62
C SER A 166 -11.72 10.09 -6.33
N LEU A 167 -11.38 11.22 -6.93
CA LEU A 167 -10.11 11.91 -6.68
C LEU A 167 -9.98 12.34 -5.21
N ASN A 168 -11.04 12.88 -4.62
CA ASN A 168 -11.06 13.27 -3.20
C ASN A 168 -10.87 12.05 -2.28
N SER A 169 -11.41 10.90 -2.63
CA SER A 169 -11.21 9.64 -1.87
C SER A 169 -9.78 9.13 -1.95
N LEU A 170 -9.04 9.48 -3.01
CA LEU A 170 -7.64 9.12 -3.19
C LEU A 170 -6.69 10.05 -2.41
N MET A 171 -7.11 11.29 -2.13
CA MET A 171 -6.25 12.30 -1.49
C MET A 171 -5.62 11.87 -0.17
N PRO A 172 -6.30 11.16 0.76
CA PRO A 172 -5.67 10.68 1.98
C PRO A 172 -4.46 9.79 1.72
N LEU A 173 -4.46 9.02 0.63
CA LEU A 173 -3.33 8.17 0.27
C LEU A 173 -2.09 8.98 -0.09
N VAL A 174 -2.26 10.14 -0.72
CA VAL A 174 -1.15 11.02 -1.13
C VAL A 174 -0.34 11.50 0.08
N PHE A 175 -0.97 11.72 1.24
CA PHE A 175 -0.25 12.11 2.46
C PHE A 175 0.78 11.08 2.91
N PHE A 176 0.56 9.80 2.64
CA PHE A 176 1.50 8.74 3.00
C PHE A 176 2.77 8.72 2.13
N LEU A 177 2.84 9.49 1.04
CA LEU A 177 4.09 9.73 0.31
C LEU A 177 5.16 10.37 1.19
N ILE A 178 4.79 10.91 2.36
CA ILE A 178 5.74 11.37 3.36
C ILE A 178 6.75 10.29 3.74
N PHE A 179 6.36 9.00 3.74
CA PHE A 179 7.29 7.89 3.99
C PHE A 179 8.38 7.82 2.94
N LEU A 180 8.04 8.06 1.67
CA LEU A 180 9.01 8.08 0.58
C LEU A 180 9.97 9.27 0.73
N VAL A 181 9.45 10.45 1.01
CA VAL A 181 10.26 11.67 1.20
C VAL A 181 11.21 11.50 2.37
N LEU A 182 10.71 11.08 3.54
CA LEU A 182 11.51 10.85 4.73
C LEU A 182 12.52 9.73 4.52
N GLY A 183 12.13 8.64 3.84
CA GLY A 183 13.02 7.53 3.51
C GLY A 183 14.21 7.98 2.65
N LEU A 184 13.96 8.76 1.61
CA LEU A 184 15.00 9.32 0.75
C LEU A 184 15.93 10.27 1.52
N LEU A 185 15.39 11.11 2.39
CA LEU A 185 16.18 12.02 3.24
C LEU A 185 17.06 11.25 4.20
N VAL A 186 16.52 10.28 4.93
CA VAL A 186 17.28 9.47 5.90
C VAL A 186 18.39 8.69 5.19
N PHE A 187 18.09 8.08 4.05
CA PHE A 187 19.10 7.38 3.26
C PHE A 187 20.21 8.32 2.79
N TYR A 188 19.86 9.51 2.30
CA TYR A 188 20.83 10.52 1.85
C TYR A 188 21.79 10.93 2.96
N PHE A 189 21.26 11.24 4.16
CA PHE A 189 22.09 11.64 5.30
C PHE A 189 22.94 10.49 5.84
N SER A 190 22.43 9.28 5.90
CA SER A 190 23.17 8.09 6.30
C SER A 190 24.36 7.84 5.37
N PHE A 191 24.09 7.89 4.07
CA PHE A 191 25.13 7.66 3.06
C PHE A 191 26.23 8.74 3.07
N LYS A 192 25.85 10.00 3.30
CA LYS A 192 26.82 11.11 3.42
C LYS A 192 27.71 10.94 4.63
N LYS A 193 27.18 10.46 5.75
CA LYS A 193 27.93 10.22 6.99
C LYS A 193 28.95 9.09 6.81
N ASP A 194 28.57 7.99 6.18
CA ASP A 194 29.43 6.83 5.97
C ASP A 194 30.63 7.20 5.03
N LYS A 195 30.41 8.08 4.04
CA LYS A 195 31.48 8.61 3.18
C LYS A 195 32.43 9.60 3.89
N ALA A 196 31.97 10.27 4.92
CA ALA A 196 32.79 11.23 5.66
C ALA A 196 33.66 10.53 6.73
N SER A 197 33.34 9.29 7.08
CA SER A 197 34.06 8.47 8.06
C SER A 197 35.01 7.44 7.43
N ALA A 198 35.03 7.30 6.10
CA ALA A 198 35.93 6.45 5.30
C ALA A 198 37.07 7.27 4.68
#